data_ee4cec05d9cb1050092adaff7bf8037e
#
_entry.id   ee4cec05d9cb1050092adaff7bf8037e
#
_cell.length_a   1.000
_cell.length_b   1.000
_cell.length_c   1.000
_cell.angle_alpha   90.00
_cell.angle_beta   90.00
_cell.angle_gamma   90.00
#
_symmetry.space_group_name_H-M   'P 1'
#
loop_
_entity.id
_entity.type
_entity.pdbx_description
1 polymer ?
#
loop_
_entity_poly.entity_id
_entity_poly.type
_entity_poly.pdbx_seq_one_letter_code
_entity_poly.pdbx_strand_id
1 'polypeptide(L)'
;ATAIAAFVGCTVMGLWANLPFALAPGMGLNAYFTFGVVIGMGIDWEIALAAVLVEGVIFMIISLPQIGWRTEMINAIPTDLKIATGAGIGMFLAMIGLEETGLVINHAVTLVDIGDHGSWTYQSGELIAIVGLIAIAGMMARGMKGAIIWGIVGMSVFGWAVGASDPYNTLGNADPLIFYFDSDGNEVDLLATASYMCEGGSCYYANTDVLVAVNVASGWGAATAAAPALGDIISTDGFSTGAVGAALSALGDVGGDTALGDFLLVMITFLFVDIFDTAGTLYSVGRAAGYVDENDELQNSNEAFMSDAAATIVGAMCGTSTTTTYIESAAGVEEGGRTGLTAVTVGVLMLSGLFLSGLFKAIPQFAMATALIVVGALMMKQVADIDWNNLEMGVPAFLTMVLMPFTFSIADGIAWGVISYVAIQIIVGKGKDVHMVMWTIFALMSMFYLGPGEDTTFEYIIDALNI
;
A
#
# COMPACT_ATOMS: atom_id res chain seq x y z
N ALA A 1 8.61 13.20 -5.06
CA ALA A 1 7.46 13.15 -4.15
C ALA A 1 7.68 12.07 -3.09
N THR A 2 7.55 10.78 -3.43
CA THR A 2 7.62 9.62 -2.50
C THR A 2 8.78 9.63 -1.52
N ALA A 3 10.02 9.83 -2.00
CA ALA A 3 11.22 9.82 -1.14
C ALA A 3 11.23 10.98 -0.13
N ILE A 4 10.72 12.14 -0.50
CA ILE A 4 10.62 13.31 0.38
C ILE A 4 9.51 13.09 1.42
N ALA A 5 8.35 12.61 1.01
CA ALA A 5 7.24 12.29 1.89
C ALA A 5 7.65 11.23 2.92
N ALA A 6 8.30 10.15 2.47
CA ALA A 6 8.82 9.09 3.33
C ALA A 6 9.88 9.62 4.32
N PHE A 7 10.81 10.46 3.86
CA PHE A 7 11.82 11.06 4.74
C PHE A 7 11.18 11.90 5.84
N VAL A 8 10.22 12.76 5.49
CA VAL A 8 9.53 13.61 6.48
C VAL A 8 8.73 12.75 7.45
N GLY A 9 7.90 11.83 6.95
CA GLY A 9 7.09 10.94 7.78
C GLY A 9 7.95 10.10 8.74
N CYS A 10 8.98 9.43 8.23
CA CYS A 10 9.91 8.65 9.05
C CYS A 10 10.66 9.51 10.10
N THR A 11 11.01 10.74 9.74
CA THR A 11 11.71 11.65 10.67
C THR A 11 10.79 12.09 11.79
N VAL A 12 9.53 12.45 11.47
CA VAL A 12 8.52 12.82 12.47
C VAL A 12 8.22 11.64 13.39
N MET A 13 7.95 10.45 12.84
CA MET A 13 7.71 9.22 13.59
C MET A 13 8.90 8.89 14.52
N GLY A 14 10.11 8.97 13.99
CA GLY A 14 11.30 8.60 14.74
C GLY A 14 11.68 9.59 15.84
N LEU A 15 11.52 10.90 15.61
CA LEU A 15 11.92 11.92 16.57
C LEU A 15 10.82 12.26 17.59
N TRP A 16 9.56 12.18 17.18
CA TRP A 16 8.44 12.56 18.02
C TRP A 16 7.82 11.35 18.72
N ALA A 17 7.36 10.34 17.96
CA ALA A 17 6.81 9.14 18.57
C ALA A 17 7.88 8.19 19.13
N ASN A 18 9.14 8.32 18.70
CA ASN A 18 10.27 7.45 19.07
C ASN A 18 9.97 5.95 18.81
N LEU A 19 9.26 5.66 17.74
CA LEU A 19 8.89 4.31 17.33
C LEU A 19 9.70 3.87 16.09
N PRO A 20 10.03 2.56 15.95
CA PRO A 20 10.87 2.05 14.87
C PRO A 20 10.10 1.85 13.55
N PHE A 21 9.01 2.58 13.32
CA PHE A 21 8.12 2.39 12.19
C PHE A 21 8.47 3.37 11.08
N ALA A 22 8.70 2.83 9.89
CA ALA A 22 8.90 3.63 8.68
C ALA A 22 7.56 4.03 8.07
N LEU A 23 7.52 5.19 7.41
CA LEU A 23 6.39 5.71 6.69
C LEU A 23 6.78 5.94 5.24
N ALA A 24 5.89 5.54 4.34
CA ALA A 24 5.99 5.85 2.92
C ALA A 24 4.60 5.70 2.26
N PRO A 25 4.39 6.12 1.00
CA PRO A 25 3.12 5.89 0.31
C PRO A 25 2.74 4.41 0.28
N GLY A 26 1.57 4.09 0.85
CA GLY A 26 1.09 2.72 1.00
C GLY A 26 0.77 2.05 -0.34
N MET A 27 1.23 0.80 -0.58
CA MET A 27 1.01 0.13 -1.88
C MET A 27 -0.48 -0.08 -2.18
N GLY A 28 -1.25 -0.55 -1.21
CA GLY A 28 -2.70 -0.74 -1.36
C GLY A 28 -3.44 0.57 -1.63
N LEU A 29 -3.07 1.65 -0.93
CA LEU A 29 -3.63 2.99 -1.13
C LEU A 29 -3.21 3.60 -2.48
N ASN A 30 -1.99 3.34 -2.95
CA ASN A 30 -1.54 3.73 -4.29
C ASN A 30 -2.37 3.02 -5.38
N ALA A 31 -2.62 1.71 -5.20
CA ALA A 31 -3.44 0.95 -6.13
C ALA A 31 -4.88 1.47 -6.15
N TYR A 32 -5.48 1.72 -4.99
CA TYR A 32 -6.82 2.31 -4.92
C TYR A 32 -6.86 3.71 -5.53
N PHE A 33 -5.85 4.56 -5.25
CA PHE A 33 -5.73 5.89 -5.87
C PHE A 33 -5.74 5.81 -7.39
N THR A 34 -4.89 4.94 -7.96
CA THR A 34 -4.71 4.87 -9.40
C THR A 34 -5.84 4.11 -10.08
N PHE A 35 -6.10 2.89 -9.64
CA PHE A 35 -7.03 1.98 -10.33
C PHE A 35 -8.49 2.18 -9.90
N GLY A 36 -8.74 2.45 -8.62
CA GLY A 36 -10.08 2.68 -8.12
C GLY A 36 -10.60 4.08 -8.47
N VAL A 37 -9.84 5.12 -8.09
CA VAL A 37 -10.30 6.50 -8.18
C VAL A 37 -10.04 7.11 -9.55
N VAL A 38 -8.76 7.16 -9.98
CA VAL A 38 -8.40 7.88 -11.21
C VAL A 38 -8.92 7.15 -12.45
N ILE A 39 -8.68 5.83 -12.56
CA ILE A 39 -9.09 5.05 -13.72
C ILE A 39 -10.54 4.58 -13.58
N GLY A 40 -10.93 4.01 -12.44
CA GLY A 40 -12.23 3.37 -12.25
C GLY A 40 -13.38 4.37 -12.15
N MET A 41 -13.21 5.47 -11.41
CA MET A 41 -14.22 6.53 -11.26
C MET A 41 -14.03 7.67 -12.28
N GLY A 42 -12.92 7.70 -13.03
CA GLY A 42 -12.62 8.78 -14.00
C GLY A 42 -12.36 10.13 -13.35
N ILE A 43 -11.93 10.16 -12.09
CA ILE A 43 -11.66 11.40 -11.36
C ILE A 43 -10.22 11.85 -11.64
N ASP A 44 -10.04 13.12 -11.97
CA ASP A 44 -8.73 13.69 -12.20
C ASP A 44 -7.80 13.49 -11.01
N TRP A 45 -6.56 13.09 -11.28
CA TRP A 45 -5.59 12.75 -10.24
C TRP A 45 -5.29 13.92 -9.29
N GLU A 46 -5.39 15.16 -9.74
CA GLU A 46 -5.23 16.37 -8.94
C GLU A 46 -6.33 16.48 -7.89
N ILE A 47 -7.57 16.15 -8.27
CA ILE A 47 -8.73 16.16 -7.37
C ILE A 47 -8.63 15.01 -6.38
N ALA A 48 -8.18 13.84 -6.82
CA ALA A 48 -7.89 12.71 -5.93
C ALA A 48 -6.80 13.07 -4.90
N LEU A 49 -5.74 13.81 -5.29
CA LEU A 49 -4.74 14.34 -4.36
C LEU A 49 -5.31 15.37 -3.39
N ALA A 50 -6.24 16.21 -3.86
CA ALA A 50 -6.94 17.15 -2.99
C ALA A 50 -7.78 16.42 -1.94
N ALA A 51 -8.44 15.31 -2.30
CA ALA A 51 -9.17 14.46 -1.37
C ALA A 51 -8.23 13.85 -0.32
N VAL A 52 -7.06 13.33 -0.71
CA VAL A 52 -6.02 12.84 0.21
C VAL A 52 -5.50 13.95 1.14
N LEU A 53 -5.33 15.18 0.62
CA LEU A 53 -4.90 16.30 1.46
C LEU A 53 -5.93 16.64 2.54
N VAL A 54 -7.21 16.71 2.16
CA VAL A 54 -8.31 17.02 3.11
C VAL A 54 -8.49 15.87 4.10
N GLU A 55 -8.43 14.63 3.63
CA GLU A 55 -8.44 13.43 4.46
C GLU A 55 -7.32 13.50 5.52
N GLY A 56 -6.07 13.75 5.11
CA GLY A 56 -4.95 13.87 6.03
C GLY A 56 -5.13 14.97 7.10
N VAL A 57 -5.75 16.11 6.73
CA VAL A 57 -6.10 17.17 7.70
C VAL A 57 -7.17 16.69 8.69
N ILE A 58 -8.22 16.04 8.21
CA ILE A 58 -9.27 15.47 9.07
C ILE A 58 -8.65 14.41 9.99
N PHE A 59 -7.81 13.55 9.44
CA PHE A 59 -7.07 12.54 10.16
C PHE A 59 -6.20 13.13 11.29
N MET A 60 -5.47 14.22 11.00
CA MET A 60 -4.71 14.96 11.99
C MET A 60 -5.61 15.48 13.13
N ILE A 61 -6.76 16.08 12.79
CA ILE A 61 -7.70 16.62 13.76
C ILE A 61 -8.24 15.51 14.68
N ILE A 62 -8.67 14.38 14.10
CA ILE A 62 -9.19 13.23 14.84
C ILE A 62 -8.13 12.60 15.75
N SER A 63 -6.86 12.69 15.35
CA SER A 63 -5.72 12.14 16.08
C SER A 63 -5.23 13.05 17.22
N LEU A 64 -5.78 14.28 17.36
CA LEU A 64 -5.40 15.17 18.45
C LEU A 64 -5.72 14.55 19.82
N PRO A 65 -4.79 14.59 20.80
CA PRO A 65 -4.99 14.01 22.13
C PRO A 65 -6.21 14.57 22.87
N GLN A 66 -6.61 15.83 22.54
CA GLN A 66 -7.79 16.48 23.15
C GLN A 66 -9.12 15.89 22.67
N ILE A 67 -9.15 15.33 21.46
CA ILE A 67 -10.34 14.70 20.88
C ILE A 67 -10.44 13.25 21.34
N GLY A 68 -9.30 12.52 21.40
CA GLY A 68 -9.19 11.17 21.94
C GLY A 68 -9.98 10.08 21.17
N TRP A 69 -10.73 10.48 20.15
CA TRP A 69 -11.69 9.62 19.47
C TRP A 69 -11.03 8.44 18.77
N ARG A 70 -9.84 8.65 18.26
CA ARG A 70 -9.08 7.60 17.56
C ARG A 70 -8.53 6.54 18.51
N THR A 71 -8.02 6.95 19.68
CA THR A 71 -7.56 6.01 20.71
C THR A 71 -8.74 5.17 21.21
N GLU A 72 -9.90 5.79 21.40
CA GLU A 72 -11.13 5.06 21.74
C GLU A 72 -11.54 4.10 20.62
N MET A 73 -11.40 4.50 19.34
CA MET A 73 -11.76 3.67 18.18
C MET A 73 -10.90 2.41 18.11
N ILE A 74 -9.58 2.54 18.28
CA ILE A 74 -8.67 1.40 18.25
C ILE A 74 -8.89 0.49 19.45
N ASN A 75 -9.08 1.08 20.65
CA ASN A 75 -9.32 0.30 21.87
C ASN A 75 -10.68 -0.39 21.85
N ALA A 76 -11.65 0.13 21.11
CA ALA A 76 -12.96 -0.49 20.95
C ALA A 76 -12.92 -1.77 20.10
N ILE A 77 -11.92 -1.93 19.22
CA ILE A 77 -11.76 -3.12 18.37
C ILE A 77 -11.29 -4.29 19.25
N PRO A 78 -11.98 -5.44 19.22
CA PRO A 78 -11.55 -6.64 19.95
C PRO A 78 -10.13 -7.09 19.56
N THR A 79 -9.38 -7.59 20.54
CA THR A 79 -7.97 -8.01 20.37
C THR A 79 -7.81 -9.02 19.25
N ASP A 80 -8.70 -10.03 19.18
CA ASP A 80 -8.63 -11.06 18.12
C ASP A 80 -8.80 -10.45 16.72
N LEU A 81 -9.64 -9.41 16.55
CA LEU A 81 -9.78 -8.70 15.29
C LEU A 81 -8.53 -7.87 14.94
N LYS A 82 -7.90 -7.25 15.94
CA LYS A 82 -6.61 -6.54 15.72
C LYS A 82 -5.53 -7.51 15.28
N ILE A 83 -5.46 -8.69 15.91
CA ILE A 83 -4.52 -9.76 15.54
C ILE A 83 -4.81 -10.27 14.13
N ALA A 84 -6.09 -10.51 13.83
CA ALA A 84 -6.54 -10.95 12.52
C ALA A 84 -6.21 -9.93 11.42
N THR A 85 -6.32 -8.63 11.72
CA THR A 85 -5.90 -7.57 10.80
C THR A 85 -4.42 -7.70 10.46
N GLY A 86 -3.55 -7.85 11.46
CA GLY A 86 -2.12 -8.03 11.21
C GLY A 86 -1.78 -9.29 10.40
N ALA A 87 -2.45 -10.40 10.72
CA ALA A 87 -2.28 -11.64 9.96
C ALA A 87 -2.82 -11.54 8.53
N GLY A 88 -3.98 -10.88 8.35
CA GLY A 88 -4.57 -10.61 7.04
C GLY A 88 -3.67 -9.77 6.14
N ILE A 89 -3.07 -8.70 6.70
CA ILE A 89 -2.07 -7.90 6.00
C ILE A 89 -0.85 -8.75 5.64
N GLY A 90 -0.41 -9.65 6.52
CA GLY A 90 0.66 -10.61 6.22
C GLY A 90 0.31 -11.52 5.04
N MET A 91 -0.92 -12.05 4.98
CA MET A 91 -1.41 -12.82 3.83
C MET A 91 -1.50 -11.99 2.56
N PHE A 92 -1.94 -10.74 2.67
CA PHE A 92 -2.01 -9.80 1.56
C PHE A 92 -0.63 -9.51 0.96
N LEU A 93 0.37 -9.22 1.80
CA LEU A 93 1.75 -9.05 1.35
C LEU A 93 2.31 -10.32 0.70
N ALA A 94 2.03 -11.49 1.28
CA ALA A 94 2.46 -12.75 0.69
C ALA A 94 1.81 -12.97 -0.69
N MET A 95 0.53 -12.62 -0.85
CA MET A 95 -0.18 -12.70 -2.13
C MET A 95 0.44 -11.78 -3.18
N ILE A 96 0.69 -10.51 -2.83
CA ILE A 96 1.41 -9.56 -3.71
C ILE A 96 2.77 -10.13 -4.10
N GLY A 97 3.54 -10.63 -3.13
CA GLY A 97 4.84 -11.21 -3.41
C GLY A 97 4.78 -12.44 -4.32
N LEU A 98 3.75 -13.29 -4.20
CA LEU A 98 3.54 -14.44 -5.06
C LEU A 98 3.14 -14.04 -6.48
N GLU A 99 2.34 -13.00 -6.63
CA GLU A 99 1.95 -12.43 -7.92
C GLU A 99 3.15 -11.78 -8.61
N GLU A 100 3.86 -10.91 -7.91
CA GLU A 100 5.04 -10.20 -8.41
C GLU A 100 6.20 -11.13 -8.82
N THR A 101 6.28 -12.32 -8.19
CA THR A 101 7.25 -13.35 -8.60
C THR A 101 6.78 -14.16 -9.81
N GLY A 102 5.53 -14.05 -10.24
CA GLY A 102 4.93 -14.90 -11.26
C GLY A 102 4.60 -16.32 -10.77
N LEU A 103 4.74 -16.60 -9.47
CA LEU A 103 4.36 -17.91 -8.89
C LEU A 103 2.85 -18.10 -8.86
N VAL A 104 2.12 -17.03 -8.66
CA VAL A 104 0.67 -16.97 -8.77
C VAL A 104 0.31 -16.00 -9.88
N ILE A 105 -0.53 -16.43 -10.79
CA ILE A 105 -1.01 -15.67 -11.93
C ILE A 105 -2.54 -15.58 -11.92
N ASN A 106 -3.07 -14.58 -12.57
CA ASN A 106 -4.51 -14.43 -12.74
C ASN A 106 -5.05 -15.53 -13.67
N HIS A 107 -6.19 -16.12 -13.32
CA HIS A 107 -6.87 -17.13 -14.11
C HIS A 107 -8.37 -16.86 -14.19
N ALA A 108 -8.90 -16.77 -15.40
CA ALA A 108 -10.28 -16.32 -15.67
C ALA A 108 -11.38 -17.19 -15.03
N VAL A 109 -11.10 -18.44 -14.66
CA VAL A 109 -12.10 -19.37 -14.10
C VAL A 109 -11.89 -19.60 -12.59
N THR A 110 -10.62 -19.74 -12.15
CA THR A 110 -10.27 -20.09 -10.76
C THR A 110 -9.80 -18.89 -9.94
N LEU A 111 -9.84 -17.68 -10.49
CA LEU A 111 -9.29 -16.43 -9.99
C LEU A 111 -7.76 -16.40 -10.06
N VAL A 112 -7.09 -17.41 -9.51
CA VAL A 112 -5.64 -17.56 -9.52
C VAL A 112 -5.25 -18.97 -9.92
N ASP A 113 -4.08 -19.08 -10.51
CA ASP A 113 -3.43 -20.35 -10.86
C ASP A 113 -1.92 -20.26 -10.56
N ILE A 114 -1.25 -21.39 -10.55
CA ILE A 114 0.21 -21.40 -10.48
C ILE A 114 0.77 -20.99 -11.85
N GLY A 115 1.82 -20.19 -11.86
CA GLY A 115 2.47 -19.76 -13.09
C GLY A 115 2.89 -20.94 -13.98
N ASP A 116 3.19 -20.67 -15.24
CA ASP A 116 3.51 -21.72 -16.23
C ASP A 116 4.77 -22.53 -15.83
N HIS A 117 4.57 -23.48 -14.91
CA HIS A 117 5.62 -24.33 -14.33
C HIS A 117 6.32 -25.23 -15.35
N GLY A 118 5.76 -25.38 -16.55
CA GLY A 118 6.38 -26.11 -17.65
C GLY A 118 7.54 -25.35 -18.30
N SER A 119 7.57 -24.04 -18.15
CA SER A 119 8.59 -23.14 -18.73
C SER A 119 9.69 -22.73 -17.73
N TRP A 120 9.59 -23.11 -16.45
CA TRP A 120 10.54 -22.68 -15.42
C TRP A 120 11.95 -23.21 -15.67
N THR A 121 12.87 -22.32 -15.91
CA THR A 121 14.28 -22.57 -16.15
C THR A 121 15.12 -21.84 -15.10
N TYR A 122 16.44 -22.11 -15.10
CA TYR A 122 17.37 -21.39 -14.20
C TYR A 122 17.45 -19.86 -14.51
N GLN A 123 16.86 -19.41 -15.63
CA GLN A 123 16.76 -18.01 -16.03
C GLN A 123 15.37 -17.43 -15.73
N SER A 124 14.42 -18.22 -15.26
CA SER A 124 13.10 -17.71 -14.92
C SER A 124 13.10 -17.05 -13.53
N GLY A 125 12.43 -15.91 -13.42
CA GLY A 125 12.29 -15.16 -12.17
C GLY A 125 11.62 -15.98 -11.08
N GLU A 126 10.63 -16.81 -11.46
CA GLU A 126 9.85 -17.68 -10.59
C GLU A 126 10.73 -18.70 -9.86
N LEU A 127 11.60 -19.40 -10.59
CA LEU A 127 12.49 -20.39 -9.99
C LEU A 127 13.53 -19.72 -9.08
N ILE A 128 14.06 -18.57 -9.49
CA ILE A 128 15.01 -17.80 -8.67
C ILE A 128 14.32 -17.31 -7.41
N ALA A 129 13.07 -16.87 -7.49
CA ALA A 129 12.27 -16.47 -6.32
C ALA A 129 12.06 -17.63 -5.33
N ILE A 130 11.71 -18.84 -5.81
CA ILE A 130 11.56 -20.03 -4.94
C ILE A 130 12.89 -20.34 -4.23
N VAL A 131 14.00 -20.37 -4.98
CA VAL A 131 15.32 -20.63 -4.39
C VAL A 131 15.69 -19.54 -3.39
N GLY A 132 15.41 -18.27 -3.72
CA GLY A 132 15.62 -17.13 -2.84
C GLY A 132 14.80 -17.22 -1.55
N LEU A 133 13.51 -17.57 -1.65
CA LEU A 133 12.63 -17.79 -0.50
C LEU A 133 13.20 -18.86 0.45
N ILE A 134 13.60 -20.01 -0.09
CA ILE A 134 14.21 -21.09 0.70
C ILE A 134 15.52 -20.63 1.31
N ALA A 135 16.35 -19.90 0.57
CA ALA A 135 17.63 -19.38 1.05
C ALA A 135 17.44 -18.36 2.20
N ILE A 136 16.54 -17.38 2.05
CA ILE A 136 16.22 -16.41 3.11
C ILE A 136 15.71 -17.14 4.34
N ALA A 137 14.72 -18.02 4.20
CA ALA A 137 14.17 -18.78 5.32
C ALA A 137 15.25 -19.63 6.01
N GLY A 138 16.15 -20.25 5.24
CA GLY A 138 17.28 -21.04 5.76
C GLY A 138 18.31 -20.17 6.51
N MET A 139 18.61 -18.97 6.00
CA MET A 139 19.50 -18.01 6.69
C MET A 139 18.87 -17.51 7.99
N MET A 140 17.56 -17.19 7.98
CA MET A 140 16.82 -16.78 9.18
C MET A 140 16.77 -17.87 10.22
N ALA A 141 16.50 -19.12 9.82
CA ALA A 141 16.50 -20.27 10.71
C ALA A 141 17.87 -20.53 11.38
N ARG A 142 18.96 -20.10 10.73
CA ARG A 142 20.32 -20.10 11.29
C ARG A 142 20.65 -18.89 12.17
N GLY A 143 19.71 -17.95 12.32
CA GLY A 143 19.93 -16.72 13.07
C GLY A 143 20.91 -15.74 12.41
N MET A 144 21.06 -15.82 11.09
CA MET A 144 21.91 -14.86 10.35
C MET A 144 21.23 -13.48 10.31
N LYS A 145 21.94 -12.47 10.80
CA LYS A 145 21.48 -11.08 10.74
C LYS A 145 21.48 -10.57 9.29
N GLY A 146 20.45 -9.82 8.93
CA GLY A 146 20.30 -9.27 7.57
C GLY A 146 19.96 -10.32 6.51
N ALA A 147 19.38 -11.47 6.88
CA ALA A 147 19.05 -12.56 5.95
C ALA A 147 18.23 -12.07 4.75
N ILE A 148 17.28 -11.17 4.97
CA ILE A 148 16.43 -10.60 3.90
C ILE A 148 17.28 -9.79 2.93
N ILE A 149 18.14 -8.89 3.42
CA ILE A 149 19.02 -8.07 2.58
C ILE A 149 19.97 -8.95 1.77
N TRP A 150 20.63 -9.92 2.42
CA TRP A 150 21.52 -10.85 1.73
C TRP A 150 20.80 -11.68 0.69
N GLY A 151 19.53 -12.05 0.96
CA GLY A 151 18.69 -12.74 0.01
C GLY A 151 18.40 -11.88 -1.23
N ILE A 152 17.93 -10.64 -1.04
CA ILE A 152 17.64 -9.70 -2.13
C ILE A 152 18.89 -9.47 -2.98
N VAL A 153 20.01 -9.11 -2.35
CA VAL A 153 21.29 -8.87 -3.05
C VAL A 153 21.77 -10.12 -3.78
N GLY A 154 21.73 -11.28 -3.12
CA GLY A 154 22.15 -12.56 -3.72
C GLY A 154 21.32 -12.94 -4.92
N MET A 155 19.99 -12.82 -4.84
CA MET A 155 19.09 -13.09 -5.96
C MET A 155 19.27 -12.08 -7.11
N SER A 156 19.47 -10.80 -6.79
CA SER A 156 19.73 -9.79 -7.81
C SER A 156 21.00 -10.10 -8.58
N VAL A 157 22.10 -10.33 -7.87
CA VAL A 157 23.39 -10.67 -8.51
C VAL A 157 23.30 -11.97 -9.31
N PHE A 158 22.63 -12.99 -8.76
CA PHE A 158 22.44 -14.25 -9.47
C PHE A 158 21.55 -14.06 -10.71
N GLY A 159 20.44 -13.35 -10.60
CA GLY A 159 19.54 -13.06 -11.71
C GLY A 159 20.23 -12.31 -12.85
N TRP A 160 21.07 -11.34 -12.54
CA TRP A 160 21.90 -10.64 -13.53
C TRP A 160 22.93 -11.56 -14.18
N ALA A 161 23.58 -12.42 -13.38
CA ALA A 161 24.60 -13.33 -13.88
C ALA A 161 24.06 -14.40 -14.84
N VAL A 162 22.83 -14.86 -14.62
CA VAL A 162 22.20 -15.89 -15.49
C VAL A 162 21.37 -15.28 -16.61
N GLY A 163 21.19 -13.95 -16.64
CA GLY A 163 20.42 -13.25 -17.65
C GLY A 163 18.91 -13.30 -17.42
N ALA A 164 18.46 -13.60 -16.21
CA ALA A 164 17.04 -13.55 -15.82
C ALA A 164 16.52 -12.10 -15.74
N SER A 165 17.39 -11.14 -15.49
CA SER A 165 17.11 -9.72 -15.58
C SER A 165 18.37 -8.97 -16.03
N ASP A 166 18.16 -7.83 -16.67
CA ASP A 166 19.25 -6.96 -17.12
C ASP A 166 19.31 -5.72 -16.21
N PRO A 167 20.39 -5.50 -15.43
CA PRO A 167 20.53 -4.32 -14.60
C PRO A 167 20.59 -3.02 -15.40
N TYR A 168 20.84 -3.10 -16.69
CA TYR A 168 20.91 -1.96 -17.61
C TYR A 168 19.60 -1.68 -18.35
N ASN A 169 18.68 -2.65 -18.37
CA ASN A 169 17.41 -2.55 -19.09
C ASN A 169 16.24 -2.88 -18.14
N THR A 170 15.96 -1.97 -17.26
CA THR A 170 14.93 -2.12 -16.22
C THR A 170 13.49 -2.07 -16.73
N LEU A 171 13.29 -1.69 -18.00
CA LEU A 171 11.99 -1.65 -18.67
C LEU A 171 11.71 -2.89 -19.54
N GLY A 172 12.69 -3.79 -19.72
CA GLY A 172 12.56 -4.93 -20.62
C GLY A 172 11.77 -6.13 -20.05
N ASN A 173 11.52 -6.19 -18.75
CA ASN A 173 10.83 -7.30 -18.08
C ASN A 173 9.61 -6.88 -17.26
N ALA A 174 9.28 -5.62 -17.21
CA ALA A 174 7.96 -5.20 -16.81
C ALA A 174 7.16 -5.07 -18.11
N ASP A 175 6.21 -5.97 -18.36
CA ASP A 175 5.09 -5.60 -19.22
C ASP A 175 4.51 -4.34 -18.58
N PRO A 176 4.68 -3.17 -19.19
CA PRO A 176 4.01 -2.01 -18.67
C PRO A 176 2.53 -2.30 -18.84
N LEU A 177 1.77 -2.38 -17.73
CA LEU A 177 0.35 -2.18 -17.77
C LEU A 177 0.12 -0.72 -18.18
N ILE A 178 0.42 -0.42 -19.42
CA ILE A 178 0.13 0.86 -20.03
C ILE A 178 -1.22 0.69 -20.68
N PHE A 179 -2.25 1.17 -20.02
CA PHE A 179 -3.56 1.33 -20.64
C PHE A 179 -3.44 2.46 -21.66
N TYR A 180 -3.72 2.19 -22.91
CA TYR A 180 -3.79 3.19 -23.97
C TYR A 180 -5.25 3.51 -24.22
N PHE A 181 -5.56 4.79 -24.23
CA PHE A 181 -6.86 5.28 -24.67
C PHE A 181 -6.71 5.92 -26.04
N ASP A 182 -7.67 5.67 -26.95
CA ASP A 182 -7.74 6.37 -28.22
C ASP A 182 -8.18 7.84 -28.02
N SER A 183 -8.17 8.62 -29.11
CA SER A 183 -8.62 10.03 -29.07
C SER A 183 -10.08 10.20 -28.68
N ASP A 184 -10.85 9.13 -28.60
CA ASP A 184 -12.27 9.09 -28.25
C ASP A 184 -12.48 8.53 -26.82
N GLY A 185 -11.37 8.25 -26.06
CA GLY A 185 -11.41 7.81 -24.67
C GLY A 185 -11.70 6.31 -24.48
N ASN A 186 -11.63 5.47 -25.53
CA ASN A 186 -11.82 4.03 -25.42
C ASN A 186 -10.50 3.32 -25.14
N GLU A 187 -10.51 2.31 -24.29
CA GLU A 187 -9.35 1.47 -24.00
C GLU A 187 -8.95 0.68 -25.26
N VAL A 188 -7.68 0.84 -25.67
CA VAL A 188 -7.12 0.12 -26.81
C VAL A 188 -6.24 -1.02 -26.31
N ASP A 189 -6.67 -2.27 -26.51
CA ASP A 189 -5.86 -3.45 -26.28
C ASP A 189 -4.74 -3.55 -27.34
N LEU A 190 -3.60 -2.96 -27.02
CA LEU A 190 -2.42 -2.96 -27.90
C LEU A 190 -1.67 -4.30 -27.92
N LEU A 191 -1.94 -5.20 -26.97
CA LEU A 191 -1.29 -6.52 -26.92
C LEU A 191 -1.79 -7.45 -28.03
N ALA A 192 -2.99 -7.22 -28.55
CA ALA A 192 -3.57 -8.04 -29.60
C ALA A 192 -3.07 -7.69 -31.02
N THR A 193 -2.48 -6.51 -31.25
CA THR A 193 -2.25 -5.98 -32.62
C THR A 193 -0.91 -5.29 -32.86
N ALA A 194 -0.02 -5.14 -31.89
CA ALA A 194 1.19 -4.32 -32.04
C ALA A 194 2.48 -5.14 -32.14
N SER A 195 3.27 -4.85 -33.16
CA SER A 195 4.68 -5.27 -33.25
C SER A 195 5.55 -4.14 -32.67
N TYR A 196 6.42 -4.48 -31.72
CA TYR A 196 7.46 -3.58 -31.22
C TYR A 196 8.57 -3.41 -32.23
N MET A 197 8.94 -2.20 -32.58
CA MET A 197 10.18 -1.89 -33.24
C MET A 197 11.04 -0.95 -32.39
N CYS A 198 12.26 -1.38 -32.10
CA CYS A 198 13.22 -0.57 -31.33
C CYS A 198 14.37 -0.15 -32.26
N GLU A 199 14.64 1.13 -32.39
CA GLU A 199 15.73 1.69 -33.16
C GLU A 199 16.42 2.82 -32.41
N GLY A 200 17.74 2.75 -32.26
CA GLY A 200 18.53 3.82 -31.64
C GLY A 200 18.27 4.09 -30.15
N GLY A 201 17.77 3.09 -29.38
CA GLY A 201 17.48 3.24 -27.93
C GLY A 201 16.08 3.78 -27.62
N SER A 202 15.24 3.95 -28.63
CA SER A 202 13.82 4.28 -28.49
C SER A 202 12.97 3.19 -29.14
N CYS A 203 11.92 2.77 -28.46
CA CYS A 203 10.97 1.77 -28.95
C CYS A 203 9.67 2.45 -29.39
N TYR A 204 9.14 2.05 -30.56
CA TYR A 204 7.94 2.62 -31.15
C TYR A 204 6.91 1.52 -31.42
N TYR A 205 5.64 1.83 -31.28
CA TYR A 205 4.56 0.98 -31.75
C TYR A 205 4.30 1.24 -33.25
N ALA A 206 4.44 0.20 -34.08
CA ALA A 206 4.13 0.29 -35.50
C ALA A 206 2.64 -0.05 -35.68
N ASN A 207 1.78 0.89 -35.75
CA ASN A 207 0.44 0.89 -36.36
C ASN A 207 -0.59 1.84 -35.73
N THR A 208 -0.17 2.86 -35.03
CA THR A 208 -1.10 3.90 -34.56
C THR A 208 -0.61 5.26 -35.03
N ASP A 209 -1.52 6.14 -35.37
CA ASP A 209 -1.21 7.56 -35.70
C ASP A 209 -0.64 8.35 -34.50
N VAL A 210 -0.40 7.67 -33.37
CA VAL A 210 0.19 8.20 -32.15
C VAL A 210 1.54 7.52 -31.92
N LEU A 211 2.61 8.21 -32.26
CA LEU A 211 3.99 7.82 -31.91
C LEU A 211 4.24 8.15 -30.44
N VAL A 212 4.15 7.16 -29.56
CA VAL A 212 4.61 7.30 -28.16
C VAL A 212 6.06 6.85 -28.08
N ALA A 213 6.99 7.79 -27.97
CA ALA A 213 8.39 7.49 -27.74
C ALA A 213 8.59 7.03 -26.28
N VAL A 214 8.87 5.76 -26.06
CA VAL A 214 9.30 5.25 -24.75
C VAL A 214 10.81 5.44 -24.64
N ASN A 215 11.24 6.39 -23.83
CA ASN A 215 12.67 6.61 -23.58
C ASN A 215 13.17 5.50 -22.64
N VAL A 216 13.91 4.53 -23.19
CA VAL A 216 14.55 3.46 -22.43
C VAL A 216 15.85 4.00 -21.82
N ALA A 217 15.79 4.46 -20.57
CA ALA A 217 16.99 4.87 -19.85
C ALA A 217 17.77 3.64 -19.40
N SER A 218 19.04 3.54 -19.76
CA SER A 218 19.94 2.45 -19.36
C SER A 218 20.27 2.52 -17.85
N GLY A 219 20.16 1.39 -17.11
CA GLY A 219 20.20 1.33 -15.65
C GLY A 219 21.40 1.99 -14.98
N TRP A 220 22.63 1.51 -15.18
CA TRP A 220 23.81 2.05 -14.47
C TRP A 220 24.26 3.43 -14.95
N GLY A 221 24.05 3.74 -16.23
CA GLY A 221 24.35 5.07 -16.78
C GLY A 221 23.36 6.14 -16.29
N ALA A 222 22.12 5.76 -16.02
CA ALA A 222 21.10 6.65 -15.50
C ALA A 222 21.28 6.94 -13.99
N ALA A 223 21.88 6.02 -13.24
CA ALA A 223 22.14 6.22 -11.80
C ALA A 223 23.07 7.42 -11.51
N THR A 224 23.97 7.73 -12.44
CA THR A 224 24.91 8.85 -12.31
C THR A 224 24.45 10.15 -12.98
N ALA A 225 23.46 10.06 -13.88
CA ALA A 225 23.01 11.20 -14.68
C ALA A 225 21.70 11.84 -14.19
N ALA A 226 20.90 11.12 -13.42
CA ALA A 226 19.63 11.62 -12.90
C ALA A 226 19.77 12.10 -11.44
N ALA A 227 20.53 13.17 -11.21
CA ALA A 227 20.13 14.05 -10.15
C ALA A 227 18.74 14.55 -10.56
N PRO A 228 17.66 14.29 -9.75
CA PRO A 228 16.37 14.88 -10.06
C PRO A 228 16.61 16.36 -10.20
N ALA A 229 16.04 16.97 -11.22
CA ALA A 229 15.99 18.40 -11.28
C ALA A 229 15.17 18.83 -10.06
N LEU A 230 15.84 19.13 -8.95
CA LEU A 230 15.22 19.74 -7.76
C LEU A 230 14.43 20.98 -8.18
N GLY A 231 14.82 21.59 -9.32
CA GLY A 231 14.08 22.64 -9.98
C GLY A 231 12.68 22.24 -10.42
N ASP A 232 12.45 21.01 -10.87
CA ASP A 232 11.13 20.55 -11.31
C ASP A 232 10.22 20.19 -10.12
N ILE A 233 10.79 19.87 -8.96
CA ILE A 233 10.06 19.60 -7.72
C ILE A 233 9.78 20.90 -6.95
N ILE A 234 10.68 21.88 -7.01
CA ILE A 234 10.65 23.11 -6.18
C ILE A 234 10.50 24.39 -7.03
N SER A 235 10.27 24.28 -8.35
CA SER A 235 10.02 25.45 -9.17
C SER A 235 8.70 26.11 -8.74
N THR A 236 8.64 27.45 -8.80
CA THR A 236 7.38 28.18 -8.59
C THR A 236 6.34 27.79 -9.63
N ASP A 237 6.75 27.30 -10.80
CA ASP A 237 5.88 26.73 -11.82
C ASP A 237 5.36 25.34 -11.40
N GLY A 238 6.08 24.61 -10.56
CA GLY A 238 5.63 23.35 -9.95
C GLY A 238 4.50 23.48 -8.93
N PHE A 239 4.26 24.67 -8.40
CA PHE A 239 3.09 24.97 -7.57
C PHE A 239 1.81 25.22 -8.38
N SER A 240 1.92 25.48 -9.67
CA SER A 240 0.78 25.76 -10.53
C SER A 240 0.54 24.72 -11.64
N THR A 241 1.54 23.91 -11.99
CA THR A 241 1.47 22.94 -13.11
C THR A 241 2.17 21.62 -12.83
N GLY A 242 2.88 21.46 -11.71
CA GLY A 242 3.59 20.24 -11.31
C GLY A 242 2.87 19.49 -10.18
N ALA A 243 3.32 18.27 -9.89
CA ALA A 243 2.74 17.44 -8.85
C ALA A 243 2.74 18.12 -7.45
N VAL A 244 3.76 18.96 -7.16
CA VAL A 244 3.82 19.73 -5.91
C VAL A 244 2.83 20.88 -5.96
N GLY A 245 1.88 20.88 -5.03
CA GLY A 245 0.83 21.89 -4.94
C GLY A 245 -0.39 21.61 -5.81
N ALA A 246 -0.40 20.56 -6.63
CA ALA A 246 -1.56 20.15 -7.42
C ALA A 246 -2.80 19.94 -6.54
N ALA A 247 -2.62 19.28 -5.39
CA ALA A 247 -3.68 19.09 -4.41
C ALA A 247 -4.31 20.41 -3.91
N LEU A 248 -3.48 21.45 -3.70
CA LEU A 248 -3.97 22.76 -3.23
C LEU A 248 -4.68 23.53 -4.34
N SER A 249 -4.20 23.46 -5.58
CA SER A 249 -4.86 24.11 -6.71
C SER A 249 -6.21 23.46 -7.02
N ALA A 250 -6.26 22.14 -6.99
CA ALA A 250 -7.47 21.37 -7.26
C ALA A 250 -8.59 21.57 -6.22
N LEU A 251 -8.24 21.96 -4.98
CA LEU A 251 -9.27 22.34 -3.98
C LEU A 251 -10.16 23.48 -4.43
N GLY A 252 -9.65 24.37 -5.29
CA GLY A 252 -10.44 25.46 -5.88
C GLY A 252 -11.42 25.01 -6.96
N ASP A 253 -11.18 23.85 -7.56
CA ASP A 253 -11.95 23.30 -8.67
C ASP A 253 -13.01 22.28 -8.21
N VAL A 254 -12.97 21.90 -6.91
CA VAL A 254 -13.98 21.02 -6.30
C VAL A 254 -15.36 21.69 -6.34
N GLY A 255 -16.34 21.01 -6.94
CA GLY A 255 -17.68 21.56 -7.17
C GLY A 255 -17.85 22.28 -8.51
N GLY A 256 -16.80 22.32 -9.36
CA GLY A 256 -16.87 22.76 -10.75
C GLY A 256 -17.25 21.60 -11.68
N ASP A 257 -16.24 20.99 -12.32
CA ASP A 257 -16.44 19.87 -13.25
C ASP A 257 -16.61 18.52 -12.51
N THR A 258 -16.07 18.40 -11.30
CA THR A 258 -16.24 17.18 -10.45
C THR A 258 -17.38 17.41 -9.47
N ALA A 259 -18.31 16.45 -9.39
CA ALA A 259 -19.40 16.51 -8.43
C ALA A 259 -18.80 16.51 -6.99
N LEU A 260 -19.32 17.37 -6.13
CA LEU A 260 -18.91 17.43 -4.72
C LEU A 260 -19.11 16.08 -4.03
N GLY A 261 -20.13 15.32 -4.47
CA GLY A 261 -20.41 13.97 -3.98
C GLY A 261 -19.26 13.01 -4.22
N ASP A 262 -18.74 12.94 -5.43
CA ASP A 262 -17.61 12.09 -5.80
C ASP A 262 -16.36 12.44 -4.99
N PHE A 263 -16.08 13.74 -4.84
CA PHE A 263 -14.97 14.19 -3.99
C PHE A 263 -15.12 13.74 -2.54
N LEU A 264 -16.32 13.89 -1.96
CA LEU A 264 -16.60 13.47 -0.59
C LEU A 264 -16.52 11.96 -0.42
N LEU A 265 -17.02 11.19 -1.40
CA LEU A 265 -16.94 9.72 -1.43
C LEU A 265 -15.48 9.28 -1.39
N VAL A 266 -14.66 9.81 -2.29
CA VAL A 266 -13.23 9.50 -2.38
C VAL A 266 -12.49 9.88 -1.11
N MET A 267 -12.72 11.10 -0.60
CA MET A 267 -12.10 11.60 0.64
C MET A 267 -12.44 10.72 1.84
N ILE A 268 -13.73 10.35 2.00
CA ILE A 268 -14.16 9.51 3.11
C ILE A 268 -13.57 8.10 2.98
N THR A 269 -13.51 7.56 1.77
CA THR A 269 -12.91 6.26 1.52
C THR A 269 -11.42 6.26 1.89
N PHE A 270 -10.64 7.24 1.43
CA PHE A 270 -9.24 7.36 1.84
C PHE A 270 -9.09 7.48 3.34
N LEU A 271 -9.91 8.31 4.00
CA LEU A 271 -9.88 8.48 5.44
C LEU A 271 -10.10 7.15 6.17
N PHE A 272 -11.08 6.35 5.76
CA PHE A 272 -11.34 5.06 6.39
C PHE A 272 -10.21 4.08 6.15
N VAL A 273 -9.78 3.95 4.89
CA VAL A 273 -8.70 3.02 4.53
C VAL A 273 -7.43 3.37 5.29
N ASP A 274 -7.03 4.65 5.32
CA ASP A 274 -5.84 5.12 6.01
C ASP A 274 -5.90 4.91 7.53
N ILE A 275 -7.03 5.25 8.16
CA ILE A 275 -7.22 5.02 9.60
C ILE A 275 -7.04 3.55 9.96
N PHE A 276 -7.66 2.65 9.19
CA PHE A 276 -7.63 1.22 9.52
C PHE A 276 -6.31 0.57 9.13
N ASP A 277 -5.71 0.94 8.01
CA ASP A 277 -4.39 0.46 7.58
C ASP A 277 -3.33 0.85 8.61
N THR A 278 -3.28 2.13 8.98
CA THR A 278 -2.36 2.62 10.01
C THR A 278 -2.62 1.96 11.36
N ALA A 279 -3.89 1.82 11.80
CA ALA A 279 -4.21 1.19 13.07
C ALA A 279 -3.78 -0.28 13.09
N GLY A 280 -4.08 -1.03 12.03
CA GLY A 280 -3.71 -2.43 11.89
C GLY A 280 -2.19 -2.62 11.85
N THR A 281 -1.50 -1.81 11.08
CA THR A 281 -0.04 -1.86 10.93
C THR A 281 0.67 -1.49 12.24
N LEU A 282 0.30 -0.34 12.85
CA LEU A 282 0.91 0.11 14.10
C LEU A 282 0.70 -0.89 15.23
N TYR A 283 -0.50 -1.47 15.34
CA TYR A 283 -0.77 -2.46 16.38
C TYR A 283 0.02 -3.75 16.13
N SER A 284 0.00 -4.29 14.91
CA SER A 284 0.64 -5.56 14.57
C SER A 284 2.15 -5.49 14.69
N VAL A 285 2.77 -4.45 14.11
CA VAL A 285 4.22 -4.26 14.20
C VAL A 285 4.62 -3.83 15.60
N GLY A 286 3.80 -3.01 16.29
CA GLY A 286 4.00 -2.60 17.67
C GLY A 286 3.98 -3.79 18.63
N ARG A 287 3.07 -4.73 18.44
CA ARG A 287 3.00 -5.98 19.23
C ARG A 287 4.24 -6.84 18.99
N ALA A 288 4.65 -7.02 17.73
CA ALA A 288 5.86 -7.75 17.39
C ALA A 288 7.13 -7.07 17.98
N ALA A 289 7.14 -5.74 18.07
CA ALA A 289 8.21 -4.96 18.65
C ALA A 289 8.22 -4.92 20.19
N GLY A 290 7.12 -5.34 20.85
CA GLY A 290 6.93 -5.26 22.30
C GLY A 290 6.51 -3.88 22.79
N TYR A 291 5.87 -3.07 21.95
CA TYR A 291 5.35 -1.74 22.28
C TYR A 291 3.86 -1.71 22.66
N VAL A 292 3.20 -2.87 22.65
CA VAL A 292 1.83 -3.03 23.14
C VAL A 292 1.89 -3.46 24.60
N ASP A 293 1.19 -2.75 25.47
CA ASP A 293 1.16 -3.01 26.90
C ASP A 293 0.18 -4.14 27.29
N GLU A 294 0.06 -4.42 28.62
CA GLU A 294 -0.84 -5.44 29.15
C GLU A 294 -2.33 -5.12 28.94
N ASN A 295 -2.67 -3.88 28.60
CA ASN A 295 -4.03 -3.44 28.30
C ASN A 295 -4.31 -3.45 26.79
N ASP A 296 -3.43 -4.02 25.97
CA ASP A 296 -3.50 -4.00 24.52
C ASP A 296 -3.40 -2.58 23.90
N GLU A 297 -2.77 -1.63 24.60
CA GLU A 297 -2.56 -0.27 24.13
C GLU A 297 -1.15 -0.09 23.56
N LEU A 298 -1.05 0.53 22.39
CA LEU A 298 0.23 0.89 21.76
C LEU A 298 0.83 2.12 22.48
N GLN A 299 2.08 2.00 22.95
CA GLN A 299 2.81 3.13 23.54
C GLN A 299 3.00 4.24 22.51
N ASN A 300 2.85 5.51 22.95
CA ASN A 300 2.96 6.71 22.12
C ASN A 300 2.05 6.67 20.86
N SER A 301 0.88 6.05 20.99
CA SER A 301 -0.05 5.88 19.87
C SER A 301 -0.50 7.23 19.28
N ASN A 302 -0.77 8.24 20.11
CA ASN A 302 -1.18 9.55 19.64
C ASN A 302 -0.10 10.20 18.76
N GLU A 303 1.15 10.16 19.20
CA GLU A 303 2.29 10.70 18.46
C GLU A 303 2.52 9.93 17.16
N ALA A 304 2.34 8.61 17.19
CA ALA A 304 2.45 7.76 16.01
C ALA A 304 1.40 8.14 14.95
N PHE A 305 0.16 8.26 15.35
CA PHE A 305 -0.93 8.61 14.46
C PHE A 305 -0.85 10.03 13.91
N MET A 306 -0.45 10.98 14.75
CA MET A 306 -0.21 12.35 14.28
C MET A 306 0.98 12.42 13.33
N SER A 307 1.99 11.57 13.50
CA SER A 307 3.10 11.46 12.56
C SER A 307 2.65 10.92 11.22
N ASP A 308 1.73 9.96 11.22
CA ASP A 308 1.14 9.36 10.03
C ASP A 308 0.28 10.39 9.27
N ALA A 309 -0.64 11.06 9.96
CA ALA A 309 -1.44 12.13 9.37
C ALA A 309 -0.58 13.27 8.79
N ALA A 310 0.49 13.67 9.49
CA ALA A 310 1.43 14.67 8.99
C ALA A 310 2.15 14.18 7.73
N ALA A 311 2.50 12.91 7.66
CA ALA A 311 3.12 12.31 6.48
C ALA A 311 2.16 12.28 5.29
N THR A 312 0.89 11.96 5.50
CA THR A 312 -0.17 12.00 4.47
C THR A 312 -0.35 13.41 3.91
N ILE A 313 -0.45 14.43 4.78
CA ILE A 313 -0.54 15.84 4.35
C ILE A 313 0.67 16.22 3.49
N VAL A 314 1.89 15.93 3.96
CA VAL A 314 3.12 16.24 3.21
C VAL A 314 3.18 15.43 1.92
N GLY A 315 2.76 14.16 1.93
CA GLY A 315 2.69 13.30 0.77
C GLY A 315 1.79 13.88 -0.33
N ALA A 316 0.56 14.23 0.01
CA ALA A 316 -0.40 14.86 -0.90
C ALA A 316 0.12 16.20 -1.44
N MET A 317 0.74 17.04 -0.60
CA MET A 317 1.37 18.29 -1.03
C MET A 317 2.55 18.07 -1.99
N CYS A 318 3.29 16.96 -1.84
CA CYS A 318 4.38 16.58 -2.73
C CYS A 318 3.90 15.88 -4.01
N GLY A 319 2.61 15.56 -4.15
CA GLY A 319 2.05 14.87 -5.31
C GLY A 319 2.20 13.36 -5.25
N THR A 320 2.06 12.77 -4.06
CA THR A 320 1.94 11.33 -3.87
C THR A 320 0.68 11.01 -3.06
N SER A 321 0.18 9.79 -3.18
CA SER A 321 -1.00 9.34 -2.43
C SER A 321 -0.72 9.29 -0.93
N THR A 322 -1.69 8.79 -0.15
CA THR A 322 -1.61 8.65 1.30
C THR A 322 -0.30 8.01 1.74
N THR A 323 0.43 8.70 2.61
CA THR A 323 1.72 8.26 3.16
C THR A 323 1.48 7.70 4.55
N THR A 324 1.52 6.40 4.70
CA THR A 324 1.11 5.67 5.89
C THR A 324 2.26 4.84 6.50
N THR A 325 2.04 4.31 7.68
CA THR A 325 3.01 3.47 8.38
C THR A 325 3.20 2.15 7.64
N TYR A 326 4.44 1.83 7.29
CA TYR A 326 4.81 0.63 6.55
C TYR A 326 4.85 -0.61 7.42
N ILE A 327 4.15 -1.64 6.96
CA ILE A 327 4.15 -2.96 7.59
C ILE A 327 5.51 -3.67 7.44
N GLU A 328 6.26 -3.36 6.40
CA GLU A 328 7.62 -3.83 6.17
C GLU A 328 8.57 -3.42 7.30
N SER A 329 8.17 -2.46 8.14
CA SER A 329 8.86 -2.14 9.40
C SER A 329 9.00 -3.36 10.31
N ALA A 330 8.12 -4.39 10.16
CA ALA A 330 8.24 -5.65 10.86
C ALA A 330 9.59 -6.34 10.60
N ALA A 331 10.12 -6.27 9.38
CA ALA A 331 11.43 -6.82 9.05
C ALA A 331 12.56 -6.12 9.84
N GLY A 332 12.51 -4.78 9.96
CA GLY A 332 13.46 -4.03 10.76
C GLY A 332 13.33 -4.31 12.26
N VAL A 333 12.12 -4.52 12.73
CA VAL A 333 11.84 -4.90 14.13
C VAL A 333 12.37 -6.31 14.43
N GLU A 334 12.17 -7.28 13.55
CA GLU A 334 12.70 -8.65 13.70
C GLU A 334 14.23 -8.65 13.74
N GLU A 335 14.90 -7.80 12.96
CA GLU A 335 16.36 -7.61 12.98
C GLU A 335 16.88 -6.84 14.22
N GLY A 336 15.98 -6.36 15.06
CA GLY A 336 16.31 -5.73 16.35
C GLY A 336 16.16 -4.21 16.38
N GLY A 337 15.49 -3.60 15.40
CA GLY A 337 15.10 -2.19 15.45
C GLY A 337 14.11 -1.95 16.59
N ARG A 338 14.42 -1.02 17.52
CA ARG A 338 13.64 -0.80 18.74
C ARG A 338 13.41 0.68 19.07
N THR A 339 13.91 1.60 18.30
CA THR A 339 13.80 3.03 18.62
C THR A 339 13.48 3.84 17.37
N GLY A 340 13.06 5.08 17.56
CA GLY A 340 12.81 6.02 16.47
C GLY A 340 14.03 6.25 15.55
N LEU A 341 15.25 5.94 16.00
CA LEU A 341 16.43 6.00 15.15
C LEU A 341 16.31 5.04 13.95
N THR A 342 15.63 3.91 14.11
CA THR A 342 15.33 2.98 13.00
C THR A 342 14.51 3.69 11.93
N ALA A 343 13.43 4.35 12.31
CA ALA A 343 12.59 5.11 11.38
C ALA A 343 13.38 6.24 10.69
N VAL A 344 14.13 7.04 11.45
CA VAL A 344 14.98 8.11 10.89
C VAL A 344 15.98 7.55 9.88
N THR A 345 16.60 6.40 10.19
CA THR A 345 17.56 5.75 9.29
C THR A 345 16.88 5.34 7.97
N VAL A 346 15.69 4.76 8.06
CA VAL A 346 14.90 4.42 6.85
C VAL A 346 14.59 5.68 6.05
N GLY A 347 14.14 6.76 6.70
CA GLY A 347 13.85 8.03 6.03
C GLY A 347 15.06 8.59 5.28
N VAL A 348 16.23 8.57 5.90
CA VAL A 348 17.49 9.01 5.25
C VAL A 348 17.85 8.10 4.07
N LEU A 349 17.70 6.79 4.20
CA LEU A 349 17.93 5.84 3.10
C LEU A 349 16.93 6.05 1.96
N MET A 350 15.65 6.28 2.26
CA MET A 350 14.63 6.63 1.26
C MET A 350 14.99 7.93 0.53
N LEU A 351 15.47 8.95 1.25
CA LEU A 351 15.93 10.19 0.63
C LEU A 351 17.14 9.96 -0.29
N SER A 352 18.03 9.03 0.04
CA SER A 352 19.15 8.65 -0.84
C SER A 352 18.68 8.07 -2.18
N GLY A 353 17.46 7.55 -2.23
CA GLY A 353 16.80 7.07 -3.46
C GLY A 353 16.64 8.14 -4.54
N LEU A 354 16.62 9.43 -4.17
CA LEU A 354 16.64 10.53 -5.13
C LEU A 354 17.90 10.51 -6.01
N PHE A 355 19.04 10.09 -5.46
CA PHE A 355 20.33 10.04 -6.14
C PHE A 355 20.65 8.65 -6.69
N LEU A 356 20.11 7.60 -6.07
CA LEU A 356 20.38 6.20 -6.37
C LEU A 356 19.21 5.51 -7.08
N SER A 357 18.29 6.26 -7.67
CA SER A 357 17.08 5.71 -8.31
C SER A 357 17.40 4.64 -9.36
N GLY A 358 18.47 4.81 -10.15
CA GLY A 358 18.90 3.81 -11.11
C GLY A 358 19.39 2.51 -10.47
N LEU A 359 20.03 2.58 -9.31
CA LEU A 359 20.45 1.38 -8.55
C LEU A 359 19.25 0.62 -8.01
N PHE A 360 18.29 1.33 -7.42
CA PHE A 360 17.07 0.68 -6.90
C PHE A 360 16.22 0.07 -8.03
N LYS A 361 16.11 0.76 -9.17
CA LYS A 361 15.42 0.21 -10.35
C LYS A 361 16.12 -1.02 -10.94
N ALA A 362 17.43 -1.18 -10.74
CA ALA A 362 18.18 -2.34 -11.22
C ALA A 362 17.88 -3.62 -10.40
N ILE A 363 17.34 -3.51 -9.18
CA ILE A 363 16.96 -4.66 -8.35
C ILE A 363 15.78 -5.37 -9.03
N PRO A 364 15.91 -6.67 -9.37
CA PRO A 364 14.82 -7.40 -10.01
C PRO A 364 13.59 -7.53 -9.10
N GLN A 365 12.41 -7.45 -9.69
CA GLN A 365 11.14 -7.55 -8.99
C GLN A 365 11.00 -8.86 -8.21
N PHE A 366 11.38 -10.00 -8.82
CA PHE A 366 11.36 -11.30 -8.15
C PHE A 366 12.24 -11.36 -6.88
N ALA A 367 13.30 -10.55 -6.81
CA ALA A 367 14.16 -10.51 -5.62
C ALA A 367 13.50 -9.73 -4.48
N MET A 368 12.84 -8.61 -4.78
CA MET A 368 12.11 -7.80 -3.80
C MET A 368 10.84 -8.52 -3.32
N ALA A 369 10.07 -9.06 -4.24
CA ALA A 369 8.83 -9.76 -3.97
C ALA A 369 9.01 -10.98 -3.04
N THR A 370 10.13 -11.68 -3.14
CA THR A 370 10.47 -12.77 -2.22
C THR A 370 10.56 -12.30 -0.77
N ALA A 371 11.07 -11.09 -0.53
CA ALA A 371 11.11 -10.52 0.82
C ALA A 371 9.69 -10.27 1.37
N LEU A 372 8.75 -9.83 0.54
CA LEU A 372 7.34 -9.65 0.93
C LEU A 372 6.70 -10.97 1.37
N ILE A 373 6.97 -12.07 0.66
CA ILE A 373 6.48 -13.41 1.05
C ILE A 373 7.03 -13.80 2.43
N VAL A 374 8.32 -13.57 2.69
CA VAL A 374 8.94 -13.87 3.98
C VAL A 374 8.32 -13.03 5.10
N VAL A 375 8.16 -11.72 4.89
CA VAL A 375 7.55 -10.81 5.88
C VAL A 375 6.10 -11.23 6.15
N GLY A 376 5.33 -11.53 5.10
CA GLY A 376 3.97 -12.05 5.24
C GLY A 376 3.92 -13.32 6.09
N ALA A 377 4.83 -14.27 5.86
CA ALA A 377 4.94 -15.50 6.65
C ALA A 377 5.30 -15.25 8.13
N LEU A 378 6.13 -14.24 8.41
CA LEU A 378 6.46 -13.86 9.80
C LEU A 378 5.25 -13.30 10.53
N MET A 379 4.43 -12.50 9.85
CA MET A 379 3.21 -11.91 10.42
C MET A 379 2.14 -12.94 10.72
N MET A 380 2.09 -14.05 9.97
CA MET A 380 1.16 -15.17 10.23
C MET A 380 1.38 -15.85 11.59
N LYS A 381 2.52 -15.66 12.26
CA LYS A 381 2.74 -16.22 13.59
C LYS A 381 1.68 -15.78 14.61
N GLN A 382 1.13 -14.58 14.46
CA GLN A 382 0.15 -13.99 15.37
C GLN A 382 -1.21 -14.73 15.34
N VAL A 383 -1.51 -15.47 14.27
CA VAL A 383 -2.76 -16.26 14.13
C VAL A 383 -2.94 -17.26 15.26
N ALA A 384 -1.83 -17.75 15.85
CA ALA A 384 -1.86 -18.69 16.97
C ALA A 384 -2.47 -18.10 18.25
N ASP A 385 -2.50 -16.76 18.37
CA ASP A 385 -3.02 -16.06 19.54
C ASP A 385 -4.55 -15.83 19.46
N ILE A 386 -5.20 -16.10 18.33
CA ILE A 386 -6.64 -15.98 18.13
C ILE A 386 -7.34 -17.18 18.76
N ASP A 387 -8.41 -16.93 19.54
CA ASP A 387 -9.25 -18.02 20.07
C ASP A 387 -10.22 -18.57 19.02
N TRP A 388 -9.77 -19.54 18.25
CA TRP A 388 -10.55 -20.21 17.20
C TRP A 388 -11.71 -21.08 17.73
N ASN A 389 -11.75 -21.38 19.04
CA ASN A 389 -12.86 -22.12 19.62
C ASN A 389 -14.07 -21.22 19.88
N ASN A 390 -13.85 -19.93 19.98
CA ASN A 390 -14.91 -18.94 20.10
C ASN A 390 -15.36 -18.47 18.70
N LEU A 391 -16.45 -19.06 18.19
CA LEU A 391 -16.97 -18.71 16.86
C LEU A 391 -17.46 -17.26 16.76
N GLU A 392 -17.80 -16.61 17.85
CA GLU A 392 -18.21 -15.19 17.87
C GLU A 392 -17.06 -14.28 17.42
N MET A 393 -15.80 -14.72 17.61
CA MET A 393 -14.59 -14.01 17.22
C MET A 393 -13.88 -14.70 16.05
N GLY A 394 -13.86 -16.00 16.02
CA GLY A 394 -13.14 -16.78 15.00
C GLY A 394 -13.67 -16.55 13.58
N VAL A 395 -15.00 -16.42 13.39
CA VAL A 395 -15.57 -16.14 12.06
C VAL A 395 -15.24 -14.71 11.59
N PRO A 396 -15.42 -13.65 12.39
CA PRO A 396 -14.98 -12.32 12.02
C PRO A 396 -13.46 -12.24 11.74
N ALA A 397 -12.64 -12.85 12.58
CA ALA A 397 -11.20 -12.90 12.39
C ALA A 397 -10.82 -13.60 11.06
N PHE A 398 -11.46 -14.72 10.75
CA PHE A 398 -11.27 -15.42 9.48
C PHE A 398 -11.63 -14.55 8.27
N LEU A 399 -12.80 -13.88 8.30
CA LEU A 399 -13.22 -12.98 7.22
C LEU A 399 -12.25 -11.82 7.05
N THR A 400 -11.79 -11.21 8.15
CA THR A 400 -10.78 -10.15 8.12
C THR A 400 -9.53 -10.61 7.37
N MET A 401 -8.99 -11.78 7.72
CA MET A 401 -7.75 -12.29 7.14
C MET A 401 -7.89 -12.69 5.67
N VAL A 402 -8.98 -13.39 5.34
CA VAL A 402 -9.13 -14.00 4.01
C VAL A 402 -9.56 -12.98 2.96
N LEU A 403 -10.42 -12.02 3.31
CA LEU A 403 -10.90 -11.06 2.33
C LEU A 403 -9.78 -10.12 1.86
N MET A 404 -8.83 -9.74 2.71
CA MET A 404 -7.73 -8.84 2.31
C MET A 404 -7.00 -9.28 1.03
N PRO A 405 -6.45 -10.51 0.94
CA PRO A 405 -5.81 -10.96 -0.30
C PRO A 405 -6.81 -11.22 -1.44
N PHE A 406 -8.04 -11.68 -1.16
CA PHE A 406 -9.00 -12.02 -2.20
C PHE A 406 -9.69 -10.81 -2.83
N THR A 407 -9.84 -9.70 -2.13
CA THR A 407 -10.37 -8.44 -2.66
C THR A 407 -9.26 -7.47 -3.07
N PHE A 408 -8.01 -7.83 -2.81
CA PHE A 408 -6.85 -6.95 -2.99
C PHE A 408 -6.97 -5.64 -2.18
N SER A 409 -7.64 -5.71 -1.03
CA SER A 409 -7.98 -4.54 -0.19
C SER A 409 -7.91 -4.88 1.30
N ILE A 410 -7.03 -4.17 2.03
CA ILE A 410 -6.94 -4.26 3.49
C ILE A 410 -8.24 -3.77 4.13
N ALA A 411 -8.80 -2.69 3.58
CA ALA A 411 -10.03 -2.09 4.09
C ALA A 411 -11.22 -3.02 4.06
N ASP A 412 -11.39 -3.78 2.96
CA ASP A 412 -12.49 -4.73 2.81
C ASP A 412 -12.41 -5.82 3.89
N GLY A 413 -11.22 -6.35 4.11
CA GLY A 413 -11.03 -7.36 5.17
C GLY A 413 -11.43 -6.84 6.54
N ILE A 414 -10.98 -5.64 6.91
CA ILE A 414 -11.32 -5.03 8.21
C ILE A 414 -12.82 -4.74 8.29
N ALA A 415 -13.39 -4.14 7.24
CA ALA A 415 -14.80 -3.78 7.21
C ALA A 415 -15.72 -5.00 7.41
N TRP A 416 -15.51 -6.05 6.63
CA TRP A 416 -16.30 -7.28 6.77
C TRP A 416 -16.02 -8.02 8.07
N GLY A 417 -14.82 -7.91 8.64
CA GLY A 417 -14.53 -8.36 9.99
C GLY A 417 -15.38 -7.68 11.03
N VAL A 418 -15.45 -6.34 10.99
CA VAL A 418 -16.28 -5.54 11.91
C VAL A 418 -17.76 -5.79 11.69
N ILE A 419 -18.23 -5.78 10.43
CA ILE A 419 -19.63 -6.02 10.10
C ILE A 419 -20.08 -7.39 10.62
N SER A 420 -19.31 -8.44 10.36
CA SER A 420 -19.63 -9.79 10.81
C SER A 420 -19.57 -9.93 12.34
N TYR A 421 -18.59 -9.30 13.00
CA TYR A 421 -18.50 -9.28 14.45
C TYR A 421 -19.76 -8.69 15.10
N VAL A 422 -20.12 -7.47 14.72
CA VAL A 422 -21.30 -6.81 15.30
C VAL A 422 -22.59 -7.57 14.98
N ALA A 423 -22.75 -8.07 13.75
CA ALA A 423 -23.90 -8.87 13.35
C ALA A 423 -24.03 -10.16 14.19
N ILE A 424 -22.91 -10.86 14.42
CA ILE A 424 -22.91 -12.07 15.27
C ILE A 424 -23.27 -11.71 16.73
N GLN A 425 -22.70 -10.64 17.28
CA GLN A 425 -23.03 -10.18 18.63
C GLN A 425 -24.51 -9.84 18.80
N ILE A 426 -25.16 -9.27 17.76
CA ILE A 426 -26.61 -9.04 17.75
C ILE A 426 -27.37 -10.37 17.80
N ILE A 427 -27.01 -11.32 16.94
CA ILE A 427 -27.67 -12.63 16.83
C ILE A 427 -27.56 -13.42 18.15
N VAL A 428 -26.41 -13.38 18.79
CA VAL A 428 -26.16 -14.05 20.08
C VAL A 428 -26.81 -13.34 21.25
N GLY A 429 -27.32 -12.11 21.06
CA GLY A 429 -27.97 -11.31 22.10
C GLY A 429 -27.02 -10.51 22.97
N LYS A 430 -25.75 -10.40 22.60
CA LYS A 430 -24.68 -9.65 23.26
C LYS A 430 -24.47 -8.25 22.67
N GLY A 431 -25.37 -7.76 21.84
CA GLY A 431 -25.23 -6.44 21.20
C GLY A 431 -25.05 -5.27 22.18
N LYS A 432 -25.49 -5.43 23.45
CA LYS A 432 -25.28 -4.42 24.51
C LYS A 432 -23.84 -4.38 25.03
N ASP A 433 -23.10 -5.46 24.83
CA ASP A 433 -21.71 -5.58 25.29
C ASP A 433 -20.73 -5.01 24.25
N VAL A 434 -21.23 -4.73 23.04
CA VAL A 434 -20.46 -4.10 21.96
C VAL A 434 -20.25 -2.62 22.29
N HIS A 435 -18.98 -2.18 22.23
CA HIS A 435 -18.62 -0.79 22.51
C HIS A 435 -19.31 0.19 21.54
N MET A 436 -19.73 1.36 22.03
CA MET A 436 -20.46 2.35 21.22
C MET A 436 -19.75 2.73 19.92
N VAL A 437 -18.42 2.85 19.97
CA VAL A 437 -17.58 3.17 18.81
C VAL A 437 -17.66 2.06 17.75
N MET A 438 -17.72 0.79 18.14
CA MET A 438 -17.90 -0.32 17.20
C MET A 438 -19.23 -0.26 16.47
N TRP A 439 -20.29 0.22 17.12
CA TRP A 439 -21.58 0.49 16.47
C TRP A 439 -21.47 1.60 15.42
N THR A 440 -20.72 2.66 15.72
CA THR A 440 -20.48 3.74 14.76
C THR A 440 -19.70 3.23 13.56
N ILE A 441 -18.62 2.47 13.78
CA ILE A 441 -17.82 1.86 12.71
C ILE A 441 -18.67 0.90 11.87
N PHE A 442 -19.46 0.03 12.55
CA PHE A 442 -20.39 -0.88 11.88
C PHE A 442 -21.38 -0.15 10.98
N ALA A 443 -21.99 0.94 11.48
CA ALA A 443 -22.94 1.72 10.71
C ALA A 443 -22.27 2.35 9.47
N LEU A 444 -21.12 2.97 9.65
CA LEU A 444 -20.37 3.59 8.56
C LEU A 444 -19.92 2.58 7.50
N MET A 445 -19.34 1.44 7.93
CA MET A 445 -18.94 0.37 7.01
C MET A 445 -20.16 -0.27 6.31
N SER A 446 -21.26 -0.44 7.02
CA SER A 446 -22.49 -0.95 6.40
C SER A 446 -23.05 0.02 5.36
N MET A 447 -22.98 1.32 5.59
CA MET A 447 -23.39 2.33 4.60
C MET A 447 -22.49 2.34 3.37
N PHE A 448 -21.21 2.04 3.54
CA PHE A 448 -20.23 1.99 2.46
C PHE A 448 -20.37 0.74 1.58
N TYR A 449 -20.66 -0.44 2.18
CA TYR A 449 -20.71 -1.71 1.46
C TYR A 449 -22.12 -2.21 1.13
N LEU A 450 -23.15 -1.68 1.78
CA LEU A 450 -24.52 -2.11 1.61
C LEU A 450 -25.39 -0.95 1.15
N GLY A 451 -26.25 -1.20 0.19
CA GLY A 451 -27.16 -0.16 -0.31
C GLY A 451 -28.34 -0.73 -1.10
N PRO A 452 -29.29 0.14 -1.47
CA PRO A 452 -30.44 -0.23 -2.26
C PRO A 452 -30.07 -0.34 -3.74
N GLY A 453 -30.11 -1.54 -4.30
CA GLY A 453 -29.86 -1.77 -5.73
C GLY A 453 -28.38 -1.96 -6.06
N GLU A 454 -27.88 -1.27 -7.08
CA GLU A 454 -26.47 -1.30 -7.53
C GLU A 454 -25.61 -0.29 -6.78
N ASP A 455 -26.19 0.75 -6.18
CA ASP A 455 -25.49 1.80 -5.46
C ASP A 455 -25.30 1.44 -3.99
N THR A 456 -24.24 1.93 -3.38
CA THR A 456 -24.05 1.88 -1.93
C THR A 456 -25.04 2.83 -1.22
N THR A 457 -25.31 2.62 0.06
CA THR A 457 -26.15 3.56 0.82
C THR A 457 -25.57 4.97 0.82
N PHE A 458 -24.24 5.07 0.77
CA PHE A 458 -23.53 6.34 0.75
C PHE A 458 -23.74 7.07 -0.59
N GLU A 459 -23.57 6.39 -1.72
CA GLU A 459 -23.86 6.93 -3.06
C GLU A 459 -25.33 7.34 -3.19
N TYR A 460 -26.24 6.49 -2.74
CA TYR A 460 -27.68 6.81 -2.73
C TYR A 460 -28.01 8.08 -1.94
N ILE A 461 -27.32 8.33 -0.80
CA ILE A 461 -27.53 9.55 -0.01
C ILE A 461 -26.97 10.78 -0.75
N ILE A 462 -25.80 10.67 -1.36
CA ILE A 462 -25.19 11.75 -2.15
C ILE A 462 -26.13 12.14 -3.29
N ASP A 463 -26.61 11.18 -4.05
CA ASP A 463 -27.54 11.39 -5.16
C ASP A 463 -28.87 12.00 -4.70
N ALA A 464 -29.40 11.53 -3.57
CA ALA A 464 -30.63 12.07 -2.99
C ALA A 464 -30.50 13.52 -2.52
N LEU A 465 -29.30 13.93 -2.13
CA LEU A 465 -28.99 15.30 -1.71
C LEU A 465 -28.65 16.22 -2.88
N ASN A 466 -28.50 15.70 -4.11
CA ASN A 466 -28.04 16.40 -5.31
C ASN A 466 -26.70 17.17 -5.08
N ILE A 467 -25.73 16.53 -4.40
CA ILE A 467 -24.44 17.13 -4.06
C ILE A 467 -23.36 16.65 -5.00
#